data_bf842ef97f37ec5c3a2b52f9e23abc5c
#
_entry.id   bf842ef97f37ec5c3a2b52f9e23abc5c
#
_cell.length_a   1.000
_cell.length_b   1.000
_cell.length_c   1.000
_cell.angle_alpha   90.00
_cell.angle_beta   90.00
_cell.angle_gamma   90.00
#
_symmetry.space_group_name_H-M   'P 1'
#
loop_
_entity.id
_entity.type
_entity.pdbx_description
1 polymer ?
#
loop_
_entity_poly.entity_id
_entity_poly.type
_entity_poly.pdbx_seq_one_letter_code
_entity_poly.pdbx_strand_id
1 'polypeptide(L)'
;MLSTLAFAAFVWFGLLATPGWQRVETSFFNWEVAIEAFPRVFDGLLLNLRVLVAAAFLVLITGLLLAIFRTLKSPVFFPLRVLSRGYVDLFRGLPLIIVLYLVGFGIPGLRLEFLGRVPAEVLGTIALTLTYSAYVSEVFRAGIESVHSSQRLAARSLGLSYSKSMRLVVLPQAVRKGHLCMCVVWMHVGMQAHVHTRAR
;
A
#
# COMPACT_ATOMS: atom_id res chain seq x y z
N MET A 1 -42.56 12.16 1.61
CA MET A 1 -42.60 13.01 0.42
C MET A 1 -42.56 14.51 0.76
N LEU A 2 -43.35 15.02 1.70
CA LEU A 2 -43.30 16.47 2.08
C LEU A 2 -41.94 16.88 2.65
N SER A 3 -41.34 16.06 3.50
CA SER A 3 -40.00 16.32 4.10
C SER A 3 -38.86 16.32 3.06
N THR A 4 -38.93 15.47 2.03
CA THR A 4 -37.96 15.45 0.95
C THR A 4 -38.08 16.65 0.04
N LEU A 5 -39.31 17.10 -0.24
CA LEU A 5 -39.55 18.33 -0.99
C LEU A 5 -39.13 19.56 -0.21
N ALA A 6 -39.41 19.61 1.09
CA ALA A 6 -38.96 20.71 1.96
C ALA A 6 -37.42 20.77 2.08
N PHE A 7 -36.75 19.62 2.17
CA PHE A 7 -35.29 19.53 2.17
C PHE A 7 -34.68 19.95 0.82
N ALA A 8 -35.27 19.50 -0.29
CA ALA A 8 -34.85 19.92 -1.62
C ALA A 8 -35.04 21.44 -1.83
N ALA A 9 -36.13 22.01 -1.39
CA ALA A 9 -36.38 23.45 -1.44
C ALA A 9 -35.39 24.22 -0.55
N PHE A 10 -35.09 23.73 0.64
CA PHE A 10 -34.07 24.32 1.53
C PHE A 10 -32.69 24.32 0.92
N VAL A 11 -32.29 23.20 0.31
CA VAL A 11 -30.98 23.09 -0.39
C VAL A 11 -30.96 24.04 -1.59
N TRP A 12 -32.03 24.08 -2.38
CA TRP A 12 -32.10 24.93 -3.57
C TRP A 12 -32.08 26.42 -3.24
N PHE A 13 -32.93 26.87 -2.33
CA PHE A 13 -33.05 28.30 -1.96
C PHE A 13 -32.03 28.72 -0.90
N GLY A 14 -31.67 27.84 0.01
CA GLY A 14 -30.76 28.17 1.12
C GLY A 14 -29.27 28.08 0.77
N LEU A 15 -28.90 27.16 -0.12
CA LEU A 15 -27.49 26.96 -0.51
C LEU A 15 -27.18 27.46 -1.92
N LEU A 16 -27.98 27.08 -2.93
CA LEU A 16 -27.69 27.37 -4.33
C LEU A 16 -28.03 28.83 -4.73
N ALA A 17 -28.97 29.49 -4.04
CA ALA A 17 -29.34 30.89 -4.30
C ALA A 17 -28.46 31.90 -3.57
N THR A 18 -27.50 31.50 -2.74
CA THR A 18 -26.63 32.39 -2.00
C THR A 18 -25.45 32.90 -2.82
N PRO A 19 -24.95 34.14 -2.58
CA PRO A 19 -23.72 34.63 -3.21
C PRO A 19 -22.49 33.76 -2.96
N GLY A 20 -22.53 32.95 -1.90
CA GLY A 20 -21.49 31.95 -1.58
C GLY A 20 -21.40 30.84 -2.60
N TRP A 21 -22.54 30.41 -3.16
CA TRP A 21 -22.57 29.38 -4.19
C TRP A 21 -21.86 29.80 -5.48
N GLN A 22 -22.05 31.03 -5.92
CA GLN A 22 -21.37 31.57 -7.09
C GLN A 22 -19.84 31.52 -6.93
N ARG A 23 -19.33 31.78 -5.71
CA ARG A 23 -17.89 31.63 -5.44
C ARG A 23 -17.43 30.17 -5.49
N VAL A 24 -18.26 29.25 -5.00
CA VAL A 24 -17.97 27.81 -5.09
C VAL A 24 -17.96 27.37 -6.56
N GLU A 25 -18.98 27.79 -7.31
CA GLU A 25 -19.08 27.45 -8.73
C GLU A 25 -17.87 27.97 -9.53
N THR A 26 -17.50 29.24 -9.39
CA THR A 26 -16.34 29.82 -10.08
C THR A 26 -15.00 29.22 -9.62
N SER A 27 -14.90 28.77 -8.36
CA SER A 27 -13.64 28.22 -7.82
C SER A 27 -13.48 26.72 -8.09
N PHE A 28 -14.58 25.94 -8.07
CA PHE A 28 -14.53 24.48 -8.16
C PHE A 28 -15.03 23.92 -9.49
N PHE A 29 -15.92 24.65 -10.21
CA PHE A 29 -16.53 24.21 -11.44
C PHE A 29 -16.12 25.08 -12.65
N ASN A 30 -14.96 25.73 -12.57
CA ASN A 30 -14.44 26.52 -13.66
C ASN A 30 -13.88 25.60 -14.75
N TRP A 31 -14.61 25.51 -15.87
CA TRP A 31 -14.28 24.63 -16.99
C TRP A 31 -12.99 25.02 -17.72
N GLU A 32 -12.71 26.31 -17.81
CA GLU A 32 -11.48 26.80 -18.44
C GLU A 32 -10.23 26.37 -17.67
N VAL A 33 -10.28 26.55 -16.32
CA VAL A 33 -9.20 26.09 -15.43
C VAL A 33 -9.07 24.55 -15.46
N ALA A 34 -10.19 23.84 -15.55
CA ALA A 34 -10.17 22.38 -15.65
C ALA A 34 -9.46 21.89 -16.92
N ILE A 35 -9.73 22.52 -18.06
CA ILE A 35 -9.06 22.18 -19.34
C ILE A 35 -7.57 22.51 -19.28
N GLU A 36 -7.21 23.68 -18.75
CA GLU A 36 -5.82 24.10 -18.61
C GLU A 36 -5.04 23.19 -17.64
N ALA A 37 -5.67 22.78 -16.54
CA ALA A 37 -5.06 21.90 -15.54
C ALA A 37 -4.98 20.44 -15.99
N PHE A 38 -5.83 20.00 -16.92
CA PHE A 38 -5.97 18.60 -17.31
C PHE A 38 -4.64 17.93 -17.71
N PRO A 39 -3.76 18.53 -18.53
CA PRO A 39 -2.48 17.90 -18.89
C PRO A 39 -1.62 17.62 -17.64
N ARG A 40 -1.54 18.58 -16.70
CA ARG A 40 -0.75 18.45 -15.46
C ARG A 40 -1.33 17.35 -14.55
N VAL A 41 -2.66 17.28 -14.46
CA VAL A 41 -3.35 16.22 -13.69
C VAL A 41 -3.11 14.87 -14.31
N PHE A 42 -3.12 14.79 -15.65
CA PHE A 42 -2.86 13.55 -16.37
C PHE A 42 -1.41 13.07 -16.18
N ASP A 43 -0.44 13.96 -16.27
CA ASP A 43 0.97 13.66 -16.00
C ASP A 43 1.17 13.19 -14.56
N GLY A 44 0.50 13.84 -13.59
CA GLY A 44 0.47 13.42 -12.20
C GLY A 44 -0.15 12.03 -12.00
N LEU A 45 -1.20 11.71 -12.74
CA LEU A 45 -1.82 10.39 -12.73
C LEU A 45 -0.86 9.31 -13.25
N LEU A 46 -0.16 9.58 -14.36
CA LEU A 46 0.84 8.66 -14.90
C LEU A 46 2.01 8.43 -13.93
N LEU A 47 2.48 9.49 -13.26
CA LEU A 47 3.49 9.38 -12.22
C LEU A 47 3.01 8.49 -11.07
N ASN A 48 1.80 8.74 -10.55
CA ASN A 48 1.20 7.92 -9.50
C ASN A 48 1.07 6.45 -9.91
N LEU A 49 0.67 6.19 -11.14
CA LEU A 49 0.53 4.83 -11.65
C LEU A 49 1.90 4.11 -11.71
N ARG A 50 2.96 4.81 -12.12
CA ARG A 50 4.33 4.27 -12.10
C ARG A 50 4.79 3.93 -10.69
N VAL A 51 4.62 4.86 -9.74
CA VAL A 51 4.94 4.65 -8.32
C VAL A 51 4.15 3.47 -7.75
N LEU A 52 2.85 3.41 -8.06
CA LEU A 52 1.96 2.33 -7.60
C LEU A 52 2.44 0.96 -8.10
N VAL A 53 2.74 0.82 -9.38
CA VAL A 53 3.19 -0.44 -9.98
C VAL A 53 4.55 -0.84 -9.40
N ALA A 54 5.49 0.09 -9.31
CA ALA A 54 6.82 -0.16 -8.74
C ALA A 54 6.74 -0.57 -7.27
N ALA A 55 6.01 0.20 -6.45
CA ALA A 55 5.82 -0.11 -5.03
C ALA A 55 5.13 -1.46 -4.84
N ALA A 56 4.09 -1.75 -5.61
CA ALA A 56 3.38 -3.02 -5.53
C ALA A 56 4.28 -4.22 -5.80
N PHE A 57 5.08 -4.14 -6.85
CA PHE A 57 6.02 -5.22 -7.19
C PHE A 57 7.04 -5.43 -6.07
N LEU A 58 7.63 -4.36 -5.54
CA LEU A 58 8.59 -4.42 -4.45
C LEU A 58 7.95 -4.93 -3.14
N VAL A 59 6.75 -4.46 -2.81
CA VAL A 59 5.98 -4.90 -1.64
C VAL A 59 5.68 -6.39 -1.68
N LEU A 60 5.29 -6.91 -2.85
CA LEU A 60 5.02 -8.34 -3.02
C LEU A 60 6.25 -9.20 -2.78
N ILE A 61 7.38 -8.82 -3.39
CA ILE A 61 8.63 -9.57 -3.25
C ILE A 61 9.13 -9.51 -1.81
N THR A 62 9.25 -8.31 -1.25
CA THR A 62 9.79 -8.11 0.11
C THR A 62 8.85 -8.70 1.17
N GLY A 63 7.53 -8.52 1.03
CA GLY A 63 6.54 -9.10 1.93
C GLY A 63 6.55 -10.63 1.92
N LEU A 64 6.68 -11.25 0.73
CA LEU A 64 6.81 -12.70 0.62
C LEU A 64 8.10 -13.21 1.25
N LEU A 65 9.24 -12.55 1.01
CA LEU A 65 10.53 -12.90 1.62
C LEU A 65 10.46 -12.81 3.15
N LEU A 66 9.91 -11.74 3.69
CA LEU A 66 9.71 -11.58 5.13
C LEU A 66 8.82 -12.68 5.73
N ALA A 67 7.73 -13.05 5.04
CA ALA A 67 6.84 -14.12 5.48
C ALA A 67 7.56 -15.48 5.49
N ILE A 68 8.36 -15.78 4.46
CA ILE A 68 9.15 -17.00 4.39
C ILE A 68 10.16 -17.04 5.54
N PHE A 69 10.94 -15.97 5.76
CA PHE A 69 11.94 -15.93 6.82
C PHE A 69 11.33 -16.15 8.21
N ARG A 70 10.14 -15.61 8.46
CA ARG A 70 9.42 -15.78 9.73
C ARG A 70 8.86 -17.18 9.94
N THR A 71 8.61 -17.95 8.87
CA THR A 71 8.07 -19.32 8.93
C THR A 71 9.16 -20.39 8.96
N LEU A 72 10.42 -20.06 8.67
CA LEU A 72 11.54 -21.00 8.73
C LEU A 72 11.78 -21.48 10.16
N LYS A 73 11.81 -22.81 10.37
CA LYS A 73 12.00 -23.43 11.70
C LYS A 73 13.46 -23.76 12.03
N SER A 74 14.36 -23.74 11.05
CA SER A 74 15.77 -24.09 11.26
C SER A 74 16.47 -23.10 12.20
N PRO A 75 17.31 -23.57 13.14
CA PRO A 75 18.06 -22.72 14.07
C PRO A 75 19.06 -21.80 13.36
N VAL A 76 19.59 -22.18 12.20
CA VAL A 76 20.52 -21.39 11.41
C VAL A 76 19.89 -20.04 10.99
N PHE A 77 18.60 -20.02 10.75
CA PHE A 77 17.86 -18.82 10.34
C PHE A 77 17.24 -18.05 11.51
N PHE A 78 17.64 -18.35 12.76
CA PHE A 78 17.13 -17.67 13.94
C PHE A 78 17.36 -16.14 13.90
N PRO A 79 18.56 -15.61 13.60
CA PRO A 79 18.79 -14.16 13.57
C PRO A 79 17.93 -13.48 12.50
N LEU A 80 17.78 -14.10 11.32
CA LEU A 80 16.97 -13.57 10.23
C LEU A 80 15.48 -13.52 10.59
N ARG A 81 15.01 -14.52 11.34
CA ARG A 81 13.63 -14.57 11.86
C ARG A 81 13.37 -13.45 12.86
N VAL A 82 14.30 -13.23 13.79
CA VAL A 82 14.18 -12.16 14.80
C VAL A 82 14.18 -10.78 14.12
N LEU A 83 15.11 -10.56 13.19
CA LEU A 83 15.18 -9.32 12.42
C LEU A 83 13.89 -9.06 11.62
N SER A 84 13.37 -10.09 10.94
CA SER A 84 12.12 -9.97 10.17
C SER A 84 10.90 -9.71 11.06
N ARG A 85 10.86 -10.25 12.28
CA ARG A 85 9.81 -9.93 13.26
C ARG A 85 9.91 -8.49 13.71
N GLY A 86 11.08 -8.06 14.17
CA GLY A 86 11.31 -6.69 14.60
C GLY A 86 10.98 -5.67 13.50
N TYR A 87 11.35 -5.97 12.26
CA TYR A 87 10.99 -5.14 11.10
C TYR A 87 9.46 -5.01 10.96
N VAL A 88 8.75 -6.14 10.95
CA VAL A 88 7.30 -6.15 10.78
C VAL A 88 6.58 -5.45 11.93
N ASP A 89 7.00 -5.70 13.17
CA ASP A 89 6.41 -5.09 14.35
C ASP A 89 6.64 -3.56 14.36
N LEU A 90 7.83 -3.11 13.96
CA LEU A 90 8.17 -1.69 13.84
C LEU A 90 7.30 -0.98 12.78
N PHE A 91 7.32 -1.47 11.53
CA PHE A 91 6.64 -0.77 10.43
C PHE A 91 5.12 -0.89 10.45
N ARG A 92 4.56 -1.90 11.12
CA ARG A 92 3.12 -1.97 11.38
C ARG A 92 2.68 -1.08 12.54
N GLY A 93 3.57 -0.80 13.48
CA GLY A 93 3.30 0.11 14.61
C GLY A 93 3.40 1.59 14.24
N LEU A 94 4.05 1.92 13.12
CA LEU A 94 4.23 3.30 12.67
C LEU A 94 3.14 3.72 11.67
N PRO A 95 2.49 4.87 11.85
CA PRO A 95 1.66 5.46 10.81
C PRO A 95 2.46 5.73 9.53
N LEU A 96 1.89 5.39 8.36
CA LEU A 96 2.56 5.58 7.06
C LEU A 96 3.08 7.00 6.87
N ILE A 97 2.34 8.00 7.35
CA ILE A 97 2.72 9.41 7.20
C ILE A 97 4.06 9.71 7.88
N ILE A 98 4.33 9.11 9.03
CA ILE A 98 5.60 9.28 9.73
C ILE A 98 6.75 8.66 8.92
N VAL A 99 6.54 7.47 8.36
CA VAL A 99 7.55 6.80 7.52
C VAL A 99 7.81 7.62 6.25
N LEU A 100 6.76 8.19 5.63
CA LEU A 100 6.88 9.07 4.47
C LEU A 100 7.72 10.33 4.79
N TYR A 101 7.47 10.98 5.92
CA TYR A 101 8.26 12.14 6.35
C TYR A 101 9.70 11.75 6.69
N LEU A 102 9.91 10.64 7.39
CA LEU A 102 11.23 10.18 7.76
C LEU A 102 12.08 9.85 6.52
N VAL A 103 11.53 9.16 5.55
CA VAL A 103 12.21 8.80 4.32
C VAL A 103 12.32 10.01 3.38
N GLY A 104 11.23 10.76 3.18
CA GLY A 104 11.16 11.85 2.22
C GLY A 104 11.97 13.08 2.61
N PHE A 105 12.10 13.38 3.90
CA PHE A 105 12.87 14.51 4.40
C PHE A 105 14.10 14.09 5.19
N GLY A 106 14.05 12.97 5.91
CA GLY A 106 15.16 12.48 6.70
C GLY A 106 16.36 12.07 5.84
N ILE A 107 16.14 11.31 4.77
CA ILE A 107 17.21 10.87 3.87
C ILE A 107 17.92 12.07 3.18
N PRO A 108 17.20 13.00 2.53
CA PRO A 108 17.81 14.20 1.98
C PRO A 108 18.46 15.09 3.06
N GLY A 109 17.87 15.12 4.26
CA GLY A 109 18.40 15.90 5.41
C GLY A 109 19.77 15.44 5.91
N LEU A 110 20.17 14.19 5.64
CA LEU A 110 21.51 13.69 5.95
C LEU A 110 22.62 14.35 5.11
N ARG A 111 22.26 15.13 4.08
CA ARG A 111 23.17 15.87 3.19
C ARG A 111 24.31 15.03 2.60
N LEU A 112 24.09 13.73 2.44
CA LEU A 112 25.00 12.84 1.75
C LEU A 112 24.91 13.12 0.25
N GLU A 113 26.02 13.40 -0.42
CA GLU A 113 26.05 13.81 -1.84
C GLU A 113 25.27 12.85 -2.76
N PHE A 114 25.33 11.56 -2.46
CA PHE A 114 24.66 10.52 -3.22
C PHE A 114 23.14 10.46 -2.95
N LEU A 115 22.68 10.71 -1.71
CA LEU A 115 21.29 10.57 -1.30
C LEU A 115 20.48 11.86 -1.48
N GLY A 116 21.13 13.03 -1.53
CA GLY A 116 20.46 14.32 -1.72
C GLY A 116 19.84 14.54 -3.11
N ARG A 117 20.20 13.70 -4.10
CA ARG A 117 19.72 13.80 -5.49
C ARG A 117 18.64 12.78 -5.83
N VAL A 118 18.16 12.00 -4.86
CA VAL A 118 17.14 10.97 -5.11
C VAL A 118 15.79 11.64 -5.36
N PRO A 119 15.10 11.34 -6.50
CA PRO A 119 13.79 11.89 -6.80
C PRO A 119 12.74 11.55 -5.73
N ALA A 120 11.80 12.47 -5.50
CA ALA A 120 10.76 12.30 -4.48
C ALA A 120 9.89 11.04 -4.70
N GLU A 121 9.63 10.68 -5.96
CA GLU A 121 8.91 9.47 -6.31
C GLU A 121 9.63 8.18 -5.88
N VAL A 122 10.95 8.16 -5.92
CA VAL A 122 11.75 7.02 -5.46
C VAL A 122 11.69 6.92 -3.93
N LEU A 123 11.83 8.04 -3.23
CA LEU A 123 11.71 8.09 -1.77
C LEU A 123 10.31 7.67 -1.31
N GLY A 124 9.26 8.13 -2.00
CA GLY A 124 7.89 7.70 -1.78
C GLY A 124 7.71 6.19 -2.00
N THR A 125 8.27 5.66 -3.09
CA THR A 125 8.24 4.21 -3.38
C THR A 125 8.94 3.41 -2.29
N ILE A 126 10.08 3.87 -1.77
CA ILE A 126 10.78 3.24 -0.65
C ILE A 126 9.92 3.24 0.61
N ALA A 127 9.36 4.39 1.00
CA ALA A 127 8.51 4.50 2.18
C ALA A 127 7.28 3.59 2.12
N LEU A 128 6.60 3.55 0.97
CA LEU A 128 5.48 2.64 0.71
C LEU A 128 5.92 1.18 0.81
N THR A 129 7.06 0.83 0.22
CA THR A 129 7.61 -0.53 0.26
C THR A 129 7.91 -0.95 1.69
N LEU A 130 8.58 -0.12 2.47
CA LEU A 130 8.91 -0.40 3.87
C LEU A 130 7.65 -0.68 4.71
N THR A 131 6.64 0.16 4.59
CA THR A 131 5.42 0.03 5.39
C THR A 131 4.57 -1.14 4.91
N TYR A 132 4.23 -1.18 3.62
CA TYR A 132 3.27 -2.18 3.12
C TYR A 132 3.84 -3.59 3.02
N SER A 133 5.17 -3.78 2.87
CA SER A 133 5.77 -5.10 2.94
C SER A 133 5.57 -5.76 4.31
N ALA A 134 5.55 -4.98 5.38
CA ALA A 134 5.25 -5.48 6.71
C ALA A 134 3.81 -6.01 6.82
N TYR A 135 2.82 -5.28 6.30
CA TYR A 135 1.42 -5.74 6.26
C TYR A 135 1.24 -6.96 5.36
N VAL A 136 1.78 -6.92 4.14
CA VAL A 136 1.69 -8.02 3.17
C VAL A 136 2.38 -9.27 3.66
N SER A 137 3.48 -9.14 4.44
CA SER A 137 4.15 -10.29 5.05
C SER A 137 3.24 -11.05 6.03
N GLU A 138 2.38 -10.35 6.78
CA GLU A 138 1.40 -11.00 7.65
C GLU A 138 0.31 -11.72 6.86
N VAL A 139 -0.15 -11.14 5.76
CA VAL A 139 -1.12 -11.79 4.88
C VAL A 139 -0.55 -13.10 4.32
N PHE A 140 0.69 -13.06 3.82
CA PHE A 140 1.36 -14.27 3.33
C PHE A 140 1.63 -15.27 4.45
N ARG A 141 2.04 -14.82 5.63
CA ARG A 141 2.25 -15.70 6.79
C ARG A 141 0.95 -16.41 7.18
N ALA A 142 -0.14 -15.66 7.32
CA ALA A 142 -1.46 -16.22 7.60
C ALA A 142 -1.91 -17.21 6.51
N GLY A 143 -1.68 -16.88 5.23
CA GLY A 143 -1.92 -17.77 4.10
C GLY A 143 -1.10 -19.07 4.20
N ILE A 144 0.20 -18.99 4.52
CA ILE A 144 1.06 -20.15 4.70
C ILE A 144 0.59 -21.01 5.88
N GLU A 145 0.22 -20.39 7.00
CA GLU A 145 -0.25 -21.10 8.20
C GLU A 145 -1.64 -21.73 8.01
N SER A 146 -2.47 -21.17 7.15
CA SER A 146 -3.81 -21.68 6.83
C SER A 146 -3.82 -22.99 6.03
N VAL A 147 -2.68 -23.41 5.46
CA VAL A 147 -2.58 -24.69 4.75
C VAL A 147 -2.57 -25.83 5.77
N HIS A 148 -3.57 -26.72 5.64
CA HIS A 148 -3.80 -27.79 6.57
C HIS A 148 -2.56 -28.68 6.75
N SER A 149 -2.30 -29.12 7.99
CA SER A 149 -1.13 -29.93 8.33
C SER A 149 -1.07 -31.26 7.57
N SER A 150 -2.24 -31.86 7.27
CA SER A 150 -2.33 -33.08 6.48
C SER A 150 -1.73 -32.96 5.08
N GLN A 151 -1.89 -31.82 4.41
CA GLN A 151 -1.30 -31.60 3.09
C GLN A 151 0.22 -31.49 3.15
N ARG A 152 0.76 -30.88 4.20
CA ARG A 152 2.21 -30.85 4.43
C ARG A 152 2.77 -32.25 4.77
N LEU A 153 2.03 -33.02 5.57
CA LEU A 153 2.41 -34.40 5.89
C LEU A 153 2.34 -35.30 4.65
N ALA A 154 1.29 -35.22 3.85
CA ALA A 154 1.16 -35.96 2.59
C ALA A 154 2.30 -35.64 1.62
N ALA A 155 2.67 -34.36 1.46
CA ALA A 155 3.82 -33.99 0.63
C ALA A 155 5.13 -34.60 1.14
N ARG A 156 5.32 -34.66 2.45
CA ARG A 156 6.51 -35.31 3.06
C ARG A 156 6.49 -36.83 2.91
N SER A 157 5.33 -37.47 3.02
CA SER A 157 5.18 -38.92 2.80
C SER A 157 5.53 -39.32 1.36
N LEU A 158 5.36 -38.40 0.39
CA LEU A 158 5.79 -38.57 -0.99
C LEU A 158 7.30 -38.28 -1.20
N GLY A 159 8.08 -38.13 -0.13
CA GLY A 159 9.52 -37.88 -0.19
C GLY A 159 9.93 -36.44 -0.53
N LEU A 160 8.98 -35.48 -0.55
CA LEU A 160 9.32 -34.07 -0.80
C LEU A 160 10.08 -33.48 0.40
N SER A 161 11.22 -32.84 0.12
CA SER A 161 11.94 -32.06 1.11
C SER A 161 11.08 -30.87 1.58
N TYR A 162 11.38 -30.31 2.75
CA TYR A 162 10.65 -29.13 3.29
C TYR A 162 10.57 -27.98 2.28
N SER A 163 11.67 -27.66 1.59
CA SER A 163 11.73 -26.61 0.59
C SER A 163 10.85 -26.90 -0.62
N LYS A 164 10.89 -28.15 -1.14
CA LYS A 164 10.02 -28.57 -2.24
C LYS A 164 8.55 -28.56 -1.85
N SER A 165 8.20 -29.06 -0.66
CA SER A 165 6.84 -29.03 -0.12
C SER A 165 6.33 -27.58 0.04
N MET A 166 7.19 -26.68 0.55
CA MET A 166 6.85 -25.26 0.66
C MET A 166 6.57 -24.65 -0.70
N ARG A 167 7.46 -24.86 -1.69
CA ARG A 167 7.37 -24.24 -3.02
C ARG A 167 6.24 -24.80 -3.88
N LEU A 168 6.03 -26.12 -3.85
CA LEU A 168 5.10 -26.80 -4.78
C LEU A 168 3.68 -26.93 -4.21
N VAL A 169 3.53 -27.02 -2.88
CA VAL A 169 2.23 -27.30 -2.24
C VAL A 169 1.74 -26.11 -1.44
N VAL A 170 2.56 -25.58 -0.55
CA VAL A 170 2.11 -24.57 0.42
C VAL A 170 2.01 -23.17 -0.20
N LEU A 171 3.06 -22.69 -0.86
CA LEU A 171 3.12 -21.35 -1.44
C LEU A 171 2.03 -21.06 -2.47
N PRO A 172 1.73 -21.93 -3.45
CA PRO A 172 0.66 -21.68 -4.41
C PRO A 172 -0.71 -21.56 -3.76
N GLN A 173 -0.97 -22.35 -2.72
CA GLN A 173 -2.23 -22.27 -1.98
C GLN A 173 -2.29 -21.03 -1.09
N ALA A 174 -1.19 -20.67 -0.43
CA ALA A 174 -1.08 -19.48 0.40
C ALA A 174 -1.32 -18.20 -0.44
N VAL A 175 -0.72 -18.12 -1.62
CA VAL A 175 -0.91 -16.99 -2.55
C VAL A 175 -2.37 -16.90 -3.00
N ARG A 176 -3.00 -18.02 -3.37
CA ARG A 176 -4.43 -18.00 -3.75
C ARG A 176 -5.33 -17.51 -2.62
N LYS A 177 -5.09 -17.92 -1.38
CA LYS A 177 -5.85 -17.46 -0.22
C LYS A 177 -5.52 -16.00 0.16
N GLY A 178 -4.28 -15.57 -0.07
CA GLY A 178 -3.83 -14.20 0.16
C GLY A 178 -4.38 -13.18 -0.85
N HIS A 179 -4.78 -13.61 -2.06
CA HIS A 179 -5.31 -12.70 -3.09
C HIS A 179 -6.54 -11.91 -2.62
N LEU A 180 -7.44 -12.51 -1.87
CA LEU A 180 -8.62 -11.80 -1.32
C LEU A 180 -8.22 -10.69 -0.33
N CYS A 181 -7.21 -10.92 0.51
CA CYS A 181 -6.68 -9.91 1.42
C CYS A 181 -5.85 -8.83 0.70
N MET A 182 -5.19 -9.18 -0.39
CA MET A 182 -4.40 -8.25 -1.18
C MET A 182 -5.24 -7.18 -1.87
N CYS A 183 -6.45 -7.51 -2.34
CA CYS A 183 -7.38 -6.52 -2.89
C CYS A 183 -7.71 -5.42 -1.88
N VAL A 184 -7.83 -5.74 -0.60
CA VAL A 184 -8.08 -4.76 0.47
C VAL A 184 -6.86 -3.85 0.70
N VAL A 185 -5.65 -4.41 0.68
CA VAL A 185 -4.40 -3.64 0.81
C VAL A 185 -4.22 -2.71 -0.41
N TRP A 186 -4.49 -3.20 -1.62
CA TRP A 186 -4.43 -2.40 -2.85
C TRP A 186 -5.42 -1.23 -2.85
N MET A 187 -6.65 -1.46 -2.37
CA MET A 187 -7.65 -0.41 -2.24
C MET A 187 -7.19 0.69 -1.27
N HIS A 188 -6.54 0.31 -0.18
CA HIS A 188 -6.02 1.25 0.82
C HIS A 188 -4.81 2.06 0.30
N VAL A 189 -3.88 1.41 -0.42
CA VAL A 189 -2.72 2.07 -1.06
C VAL A 189 -3.18 3.07 -2.11
N GLY A 190 -4.14 2.68 -2.97
CA GLY A 190 -4.70 3.57 -4.00
C GLY A 190 -5.39 4.80 -3.40
N MET A 191 -6.10 4.64 -2.29
CA MET A 191 -6.80 5.74 -1.62
C MET A 191 -5.82 6.72 -0.93
N GLN A 192 -4.72 6.24 -0.35
CA GLN A 192 -3.74 7.11 0.31
C GLN A 192 -2.81 7.83 -0.67
N ALA A 193 -2.48 7.23 -1.81
CA ALA A 193 -1.73 7.91 -2.87
C ALA A 193 -2.49 9.14 -3.40
N HIS A 194 -3.82 9.10 -3.41
CA HIS A 194 -4.67 10.20 -3.88
C HIS A 194 -4.70 11.40 -2.91
N VAL A 195 -4.47 11.20 -1.62
CA VAL A 195 -4.47 12.28 -0.62
C VAL A 195 -3.21 13.14 -0.73
N HIS A 196 -2.07 12.57 -1.12
CA HIS A 196 -0.79 13.30 -1.18
C HIS A 196 -0.62 14.21 -2.40
N THR A 197 -1.37 14.00 -3.49
CA THR A 197 -1.31 14.86 -4.68
C THR A 197 -2.05 16.18 -4.51
N ARG A 198 -2.87 16.36 -3.47
CA ARG A 198 -3.61 17.61 -3.18
C ARG A 198 -2.89 18.58 -2.23
N ALA A 199 -1.73 18.24 -1.72
CA ALA A 199 -1.00 19.04 -0.73
C ALA A 199 0.19 19.86 -1.29
N ARG A 200 0.23 20.05 -2.64
CA ARG A 200 1.17 20.98 -3.29
C ARG A 200 0.46 22.02 -4.10
#